data_70e1e7c91247891c94dbd1b232e0aecf
#
_entry.id   70e1e7c91247891c94dbd1b232e0aecf
#
_cell.length_a   1.000
_cell.length_b   1.000
_cell.length_c   1.000
_cell.angle_alpha   90.00
_cell.angle_beta   90.00
_cell.angle_gamma   90.00
#
_symmetry.space_group_name_H-M   'P 1'
#
loop_
_entity.id
_entity.type
_entity.pdbx_description
1 polymer ?
#
loop_
_entity_poly.entity_id
_entity_poly.type
_entity_poly.pdbx_seq_one_letter_code
_entity_poly.pdbx_strand_id
1 'polypeptide(L)'
;MFARNQSGSQGGAFYLASPGWRSHISDSYFVQNRATQGSSGYSDGVIFSLLSGNTIADNVSSRNGVYTQMGESEYMVSTFVNNTFVNNRLTAKSSSLSDKTNGGSAIYFKSGSGSLNLVNNTIVGNTDSCYTTSGVPSVNFNGSAVHVISGKVRLVNNIIAGNFSSAAAAGEVYLGESASLQNSTYNLYGGADRMNITAKSTDMVCRNYDRCVQDLQKVLDSEIVDGKLSLLLSDNGGFVPTVKVKSVACGNNNLNVLSAAALRESTFYIDINDNGVYTDNLAVDGRGVTRNTTGSMIGAYEYTGESGMEPNVQQNSIRVFVSEDNLYVISDSFTVGYTIYNLSGSLQMKGEAVSGRPVDVSILPAGVYMVETNDRSGGIEFTKVLKNN
;
A
#
# COMPACT_ATOMS: atom_id res chain seq x y z
N MET A 1 -3.14 -5.88 10.88
CA MET A 1 -4.18 -5.90 9.84
C MET A 1 -5.44 -5.19 10.34
N PHE A 2 -6.04 -4.33 9.52
CA PHE A 2 -7.31 -3.63 9.76
C PHE A 2 -8.31 -4.07 8.69
N ALA A 3 -9.25 -4.93 9.06
CA ALA A 3 -10.13 -5.58 8.10
C ALA A 3 -11.61 -5.39 8.44
N ARG A 4 -12.43 -5.12 7.40
CA ARG A 4 -13.90 -5.09 7.46
C ARG A 4 -14.49 -4.10 8.47
N ASN A 5 -13.71 -3.07 8.83
CA ASN A 5 -14.23 -2.01 9.68
C ASN A 5 -15.20 -1.13 8.88
N GLN A 6 -16.19 -0.56 9.57
CA GLN A 6 -17.19 0.28 8.94
C GLN A 6 -17.44 1.55 9.76
N SER A 7 -17.47 2.69 9.05
CA SER A 7 -17.87 3.98 9.60
C SER A 7 -18.96 4.60 8.74
N GLY A 8 -19.97 5.16 9.38
CA GLY A 8 -21.00 5.95 8.69
C GLY A 8 -20.53 7.34 8.23
N SER A 9 -19.32 7.76 8.64
CA SER A 9 -18.76 9.08 8.34
C SER A 9 -17.32 8.94 7.85
N GLN A 10 -16.34 9.37 8.63
CA GLN A 10 -14.93 9.40 8.30
C GLN A 10 -14.17 8.24 8.95
N GLY A 11 -13.09 7.78 8.32
CA GLY A 11 -12.17 6.81 8.89
C GLY A 11 -12.78 5.42 9.11
N GLY A 12 -12.80 4.57 8.08
CA GLY A 12 -13.30 3.20 8.21
C GLY A 12 -12.44 2.36 9.14
N ALA A 13 -11.14 2.32 8.94
CA ALA A 13 -10.20 1.62 9.81
C ALA A 13 -9.67 2.53 10.93
N PHE A 14 -9.34 3.79 10.61
CA PHE A 14 -8.91 4.76 11.61
C PHE A 14 -9.26 6.19 11.20
N TYR A 15 -9.34 7.06 12.21
CA TYR A 15 -9.50 8.50 12.09
C TYR A 15 -8.48 9.20 12.98
N LEU A 16 -7.66 10.05 12.38
CA LEU A 16 -6.68 10.88 13.09
C LEU A 16 -7.08 12.35 12.95
N ALA A 17 -7.35 13.01 14.07
CA ALA A 17 -7.62 14.44 14.13
C ALA A 17 -6.71 15.04 15.18
N SER A 18 -5.64 15.70 14.76
CA SER A 18 -4.78 16.39 15.70
C SER A 18 -3.85 17.36 14.99
N PRO A 19 -4.16 18.66 14.99
CA PRO A 19 -3.26 19.67 14.44
C PRO A 19 -1.91 19.65 15.18
N GLY A 20 -0.82 19.61 14.42
CA GLY A 20 0.52 19.77 14.97
C GLY A 20 1.26 18.47 15.32
N TRP A 21 0.70 17.29 15.09
CA TRP A 21 1.33 16.01 15.42
C TRP A 21 1.93 15.30 14.22
N ARG A 22 2.82 14.35 14.50
CA ARG A 22 3.36 13.40 13.54
C ARG A 22 2.56 12.09 13.60
N SER A 23 2.36 11.45 12.46
CA SER A 23 1.85 10.08 12.38
C SER A 23 2.76 9.25 11.47
N HIS A 24 3.05 8.03 11.89
CA HIS A 24 3.74 7.05 11.09
C HIS A 24 2.95 5.76 11.12
N ILE A 25 2.55 5.28 9.95
CA ILE A 25 1.82 4.03 9.76
C ILE A 25 2.63 3.19 8.77
N SER A 26 3.17 2.07 9.23
CA SER A 26 3.97 1.18 8.41
C SER A 26 3.48 -0.26 8.44
N ASP A 27 3.85 -1.01 7.42
CA ASP A 27 3.76 -2.47 7.35
C ASP A 27 2.38 -3.00 7.74
N SER A 28 1.35 -2.25 7.36
CA SER A 28 -0.03 -2.51 7.76
C SER A 28 -0.91 -2.86 6.57
N TYR A 29 -1.82 -3.82 6.78
CA TYR A 29 -2.77 -4.26 5.78
C TYR A 29 -4.18 -3.74 6.11
N PHE A 30 -4.70 -2.87 5.24
CA PHE A 30 -6.03 -2.29 5.31
C PHE A 30 -6.91 -2.90 4.22
N VAL A 31 -7.87 -3.74 4.61
CA VAL A 31 -8.65 -4.52 3.64
C VAL A 31 -10.14 -4.50 3.93
N GLN A 32 -10.94 -4.31 2.87
CA GLN A 32 -12.41 -4.38 2.92
C GLN A 32 -13.06 -3.44 3.94
N ASN A 33 -12.40 -2.34 4.29
CA ASN A 33 -12.99 -1.33 5.16
C ASN A 33 -13.94 -0.42 4.36
N ARG A 34 -14.95 0.14 5.05
CA ARG A 34 -15.98 0.98 4.45
C ARG A 34 -16.16 2.27 5.23
N ALA A 35 -16.32 3.39 4.51
CA ALA A 35 -16.66 4.68 5.10
C ALA A 35 -17.31 5.61 4.07
N THR A 36 -17.82 6.74 4.53
CA THR A 36 -18.16 7.83 3.61
C THR A 36 -16.91 8.45 3.03
N GLN A 37 -15.87 8.69 3.87
CA GLN A 37 -14.58 9.23 3.46
C GLN A 37 -13.46 8.49 4.20
N GLY A 38 -12.35 8.20 3.52
CA GLY A 38 -11.19 7.56 4.13
C GLY A 38 -11.48 6.15 4.65
N SER A 39 -12.00 5.26 3.81
CA SER A 39 -12.36 3.91 4.27
C SER A 39 -11.18 3.12 4.85
N SER A 40 -9.97 3.29 4.33
CA SER A 40 -8.75 2.76 4.96
C SER A 40 -8.21 3.67 6.05
N GLY A 41 -8.38 4.99 5.92
CA GLY A 41 -7.93 5.95 6.90
C GLY A 41 -8.30 7.38 6.54
N TYR A 42 -8.58 8.17 7.55
CA TYR A 42 -8.84 9.60 7.44
C TYR A 42 -7.92 10.34 8.39
N SER A 43 -7.17 11.29 7.87
CA SER A 43 -6.26 12.13 8.63
C SER A 43 -6.63 13.61 8.45
N ASP A 44 -6.85 14.34 9.54
CA ASP A 44 -7.23 15.73 9.55
C ASP A 44 -6.27 16.56 10.41
N GLY A 45 -5.63 17.53 9.79
CA GLY A 45 -4.74 18.47 10.47
C GLY A 45 -3.39 17.90 10.93
N VAL A 46 -3.05 16.65 10.61
CA VAL A 46 -1.75 16.08 10.95
C VAL A 46 -0.67 16.75 10.09
N ILE A 47 0.33 17.38 10.74
CA ILE A 47 1.38 18.14 10.04
C ILE A 47 2.36 17.23 9.32
N PHE A 48 2.82 16.14 9.97
CA PHE A 48 3.70 15.15 9.34
C PHE A 48 3.03 13.80 9.31
N SER A 49 2.72 13.31 8.13
CA SER A 49 2.12 12.00 7.93
C SER A 49 3.03 11.14 7.05
N LEU A 50 3.48 10.02 7.59
CA LEU A 50 4.28 9.04 6.87
C LEU A 50 3.50 7.72 6.78
N LEU A 51 3.25 7.27 5.55
CA LEU A 51 2.78 5.92 5.25
C LEU A 51 3.88 5.17 4.54
N SER A 52 4.33 4.03 5.07
CA SER A 52 5.42 3.26 4.47
C SER A 52 5.15 1.76 4.45
N GLY A 53 5.33 1.11 3.31
CA GLY A 53 5.23 -0.35 3.19
C GLY A 53 3.83 -0.93 3.48
N ASN A 54 2.76 -0.13 3.37
CA ASN A 54 1.41 -0.60 3.63
C ASN A 54 0.77 -1.19 2.37
N THR A 55 -0.18 -2.12 2.58
CA THR A 55 -1.11 -2.56 1.54
C THR A 55 -2.52 -2.12 1.88
N ILE A 56 -3.12 -1.36 0.97
CA ILE A 56 -4.47 -0.81 1.05
C ILE A 56 -5.29 -1.39 -0.10
N ALA A 57 -6.17 -2.36 0.21
CA ALA A 57 -6.86 -3.15 -0.81
C ALA A 57 -8.36 -3.34 -0.54
N ASP A 58 -9.15 -3.39 -1.61
CA ASP A 58 -10.58 -3.71 -1.57
C ASP A 58 -11.43 -2.81 -0.63
N ASN A 59 -10.93 -1.63 -0.27
CA ASN A 59 -11.67 -0.70 0.57
C ASN A 59 -12.67 0.10 -0.27
N VAL A 60 -13.77 0.53 0.36
CA VAL A 60 -14.86 1.25 -0.33
C VAL A 60 -15.20 2.54 0.37
N SER A 61 -15.03 3.66 -0.33
CA SER A 61 -15.51 4.98 0.10
C SER A 61 -16.69 5.44 -0.76
N SER A 62 -17.61 6.19 -0.17
CA SER A 62 -18.81 6.66 -0.88
C SER A 62 -18.79 8.16 -1.23
N ARG A 63 -17.69 8.89 -0.91
CA ARG A 63 -17.56 10.31 -1.23
C ARG A 63 -16.14 10.70 -1.63
N ASN A 64 -15.17 10.67 -0.72
CA ASN A 64 -13.79 11.08 -0.98
C ASN A 64 -12.83 10.02 -0.46
N GLY A 65 -11.78 9.77 -1.21
CA GLY A 65 -10.60 9.01 -0.85
C GLY A 65 -10.83 7.67 -0.17
N VAL A 66 -10.16 6.67 -0.60
CA VAL A 66 -10.00 5.47 0.22
C VAL A 66 -9.05 5.79 1.38
N TYR A 67 -7.96 6.47 1.11
CA TYR A 67 -7.19 7.21 2.10
C TYR A 67 -7.41 8.71 1.89
N THR A 68 -7.80 9.41 2.94
CA THR A 68 -8.08 10.85 2.89
C THR A 68 -7.14 11.59 3.84
N GLN A 69 -6.41 12.55 3.29
CA GLN A 69 -5.55 13.47 4.05
C GLN A 69 -6.04 14.89 3.83
N MET A 70 -6.42 15.56 4.90
CA MET A 70 -6.91 16.94 4.88
C MET A 70 -6.20 17.80 5.91
N GLY A 71 -6.12 19.10 5.66
CA GLY A 71 -5.62 20.11 6.58
C GLY A 71 -5.39 21.44 5.88
N GLU A 72 -5.36 22.51 6.64
CA GLU A 72 -5.15 23.86 6.09
C GLU A 72 -3.73 24.40 6.37
N SER A 73 -2.89 23.64 7.08
CA SER A 73 -1.54 24.06 7.41
C SER A 73 -0.63 24.09 6.19
N GLU A 74 0.10 25.18 6.01
CA GLU A 74 1.16 25.29 4.98
C GLU A 74 2.38 24.41 5.28
N TYR A 75 2.54 24.00 6.53
CA TYR A 75 3.63 23.13 7.00
C TYR A 75 3.29 21.65 6.87
N MET A 76 2.10 21.31 6.39
CA MET A 76 1.69 19.91 6.25
C MET A 76 2.56 19.21 5.21
N VAL A 77 3.18 18.11 5.62
CA VAL A 77 3.94 17.21 4.74
C VAL A 77 3.40 15.79 4.91
N SER A 78 2.87 15.26 3.83
CA SER A 78 2.40 13.89 3.78
C SER A 78 3.26 13.11 2.80
N THR A 79 3.95 12.09 3.28
CA THR A 79 4.83 11.25 2.47
C THR A 79 4.35 9.80 2.49
N PHE A 80 4.10 9.27 1.31
CA PHE A 80 3.68 7.88 1.11
C PHE A 80 4.78 7.19 0.31
N VAL A 81 5.38 6.16 0.89
CA VAL A 81 6.51 5.47 0.31
C VAL A 81 6.31 3.96 0.33
N ASN A 82 6.59 3.31 -0.79
CA ASN A 82 6.52 1.84 -0.91
C ASN A 82 5.13 1.24 -0.60
N ASN A 83 4.04 2.00 -0.72
CA ASN A 83 2.71 1.46 -0.46
C ASN A 83 2.08 0.86 -1.71
N THR A 84 1.20 -0.11 -1.51
CA THR A 84 0.39 -0.75 -2.53
C THR A 84 -1.09 -0.39 -2.32
N PHE A 85 -1.68 0.38 -3.25
CA PHE A 85 -3.10 0.74 -3.28
C PHE A 85 -3.76 0.03 -4.45
N VAL A 86 -4.55 -1.00 -4.19
CA VAL A 86 -5.12 -1.84 -5.26
C VAL A 86 -6.57 -2.22 -5.01
N ASN A 87 -7.34 -2.36 -6.09
CA ASN A 87 -8.73 -2.83 -6.08
C ASN A 87 -9.68 -2.01 -5.19
N ASN A 88 -9.26 -0.81 -4.76
CA ASN A 88 -10.12 0.03 -3.94
C ASN A 88 -11.21 0.68 -4.81
N ARG A 89 -12.32 1.03 -4.19
CA ARG A 89 -13.47 1.56 -4.89
C ARG A 89 -14.03 2.83 -4.25
N LEU A 90 -14.18 3.85 -5.06
CA LEU A 90 -14.97 5.04 -4.76
C LEU A 90 -16.33 4.92 -5.44
N THR A 91 -17.42 5.17 -4.69
CA THR A 91 -18.80 5.09 -5.21
C THR A 91 -19.56 6.40 -4.98
N ALA A 92 -18.90 7.53 -5.28
CA ALA A 92 -19.44 8.84 -4.99
C ALA A 92 -20.73 9.11 -5.80
N LYS A 93 -21.71 9.76 -5.13
CA LYS A 93 -22.90 10.29 -5.75
C LYS A 93 -22.96 11.79 -5.52
N SER A 94 -23.29 12.57 -6.55
CA SER A 94 -23.48 14.01 -6.41
C SER A 94 -24.73 14.47 -7.16
N SER A 95 -25.39 15.49 -6.65
CA SER A 95 -26.47 16.18 -7.32
C SER A 95 -25.97 17.11 -8.43
N SER A 96 -24.67 17.45 -8.43
CA SER A 96 -24.04 18.35 -9.40
C SER A 96 -23.09 17.57 -10.31
N LEU A 97 -23.28 17.69 -11.62
CA LEU A 97 -22.39 17.16 -12.65
C LEU A 97 -21.02 17.89 -12.69
N SER A 98 -20.94 19.09 -12.12
CA SER A 98 -19.72 19.90 -12.07
C SER A 98 -18.94 19.81 -10.76
N ASP A 99 -19.35 18.91 -9.86
CA ASP A 99 -18.67 18.72 -8.58
C ASP A 99 -17.31 18.05 -8.77
N LYS A 100 -16.26 18.82 -8.66
CA LYS A 100 -14.86 18.39 -8.77
C LYS A 100 -14.25 18.06 -7.38
N THR A 101 -15.05 18.08 -6.32
CA THR A 101 -14.57 17.87 -4.96
C THR A 101 -14.54 16.41 -4.53
N ASN A 102 -15.18 15.52 -5.30
CA ASN A 102 -15.19 14.08 -5.06
C ASN A 102 -14.16 13.38 -5.95
N GLY A 103 -13.39 12.46 -5.39
CA GLY A 103 -12.38 11.71 -6.11
C GLY A 103 -11.47 10.93 -5.17
N GLY A 104 -10.42 10.30 -5.73
CA GLY A 104 -9.44 9.56 -4.98
C GLY A 104 -9.85 8.13 -4.68
N SER A 105 -10.03 7.30 -5.70
CA SER A 105 -10.28 5.86 -5.46
C SER A 105 -9.14 5.16 -4.72
N ALA A 106 -7.96 5.81 -4.62
CA ALA A 106 -6.88 5.44 -3.72
C ALA A 106 -6.62 6.57 -2.72
N ILE A 107 -6.22 7.74 -3.19
CA ILE A 107 -5.76 8.86 -2.35
C ILE A 107 -6.53 10.13 -2.66
N TYR A 108 -7.05 10.77 -1.62
CA TYR A 108 -7.60 12.12 -1.67
C TYR A 108 -6.76 13.03 -0.78
N PHE A 109 -6.30 14.15 -1.33
CA PHE A 109 -5.47 15.11 -0.61
C PHE A 109 -6.01 16.52 -0.77
N LYS A 110 -6.12 17.23 0.35
CA LYS A 110 -6.46 18.65 0.39
C LYS A 110 -5.63 19.34 1.47
N SER A 111 -4.85 20.34 1.08
CA SER A 111 -4.07 21.17 2.00
C SER A 111 -4.13 22.63 1.56
N GLY A 112 -3.86 23.58 2.47
CA GLY A 112 -3.67 24.97 2.10
C GLY A 112 -2.48 25.13 1.14
N SER A 113 -1.26 25.01 1.66
CA SER A 113 -0.02 25.05 0.86
C SER A 113 0.96 23.92 1.19
N GLY A 114 0.50 22.92 1.91
CA GLY A 114 1.29 21.75 2.29
C GLY A 114 1.66 20.86 1.11
N SER A 115 2.36 19.78 1.38
CA SER A 115 2.95 18.91 0.37
C SER A 115 2.46 17.46 0.48
N LEU A 116 2.17 16.85 -0.66
CA LEU A 116 2.01 15.41 -0.83
C LEU A 116 3.19 14.85 -1.63
N ASN A 117 3.93 13.94 -1.04
CA ASN A 117 5.01 13.22 -1.70
C ASN A 117 4.60 11.76 -1.88
N LEU A 118 4.54 11.29 -3.12
CA LEU A 118 4.33 9.89 -3.46
C LEU A 118 5.62 9.34 -4.05
N VAL A 119 6.23 8.36 -3.39
CA VAL A 119 7.52 7.79 -3.74
C VAL A 119 7.44 6.27 -3.76
N ASN A 120 7.81 5.64 -4.86
CA ASN A 120 7.82 4.17 -4.97
C ASN A 120 6.48 3.49 -4.65
N ASN A 121 5.34 4.10 -4.93
CA ASN A 121 4.05 3.45 -4.67
C ASN A 121 3.53 2.72 -5.91
N THR A 122 2.75 1.66 -5.68
CA THR A 122 1.96 0.96 -6.68
C THR A 122 0.48 1.28 -6.47
N ILE A 123 -0.12 2.06 -7.38
CA ILE A 123 -1.51 2.53 -7.33
C ILE A 123 -2.20 2.04 -8.60
N VAL A 124 -2.78 0.85 -8.55
CA VAL A 124 -3.24 0.11 -9.74
C VAL A 124 -4.59 -0.56 -9.49
N GLY A 125 -5.44 -0.63 -10.50
CA GLY A 125 -6.71 -1.35 -10.45
C GLY A 125 -7.76 -0.74 -9.52
N ASN A 126 -7.58 0.50 -9.07
CA ASN A 126 -8.57 1.19 -8.27
C ASN A 126 -9.71 1.70 -9.18
N THR A 127 -10.93 1.73 -8.66
CA THR A 127 -12.11 2.06 -9.46
C THR A 127 -12.83 3.26 -8.87
N ASP A 128 -13.04 4.27 -9.69
CA ASP A 128 -13.92 5.39 -9.40
C ASP A 128 -15.22 5.23 -10.19
N SER A 129 -16.32 5.01 -9.48
CA SER A 129 -17.66 4.85 -10.02
C SER A 129 -18.54 5.99 -9.53
N CYS A 130 -18.35 7.18 -10.09
CA CYS A 130 -19.12 8.36 -9.74
C CYS A 130 -20.39 8.45 -10.57
N TYR A 131 -21.52 8.59 -9.88
CA TYR A 131 -22.84 8.68 -10.48
C TYR A 131 -23.58 9.94 -10.01
N THR A 132 -24.47 10.46 -10.85
CA THR A 132 -25.46 11.42 -10.39
C THR A 132 -26.45 10.75 -9.43
N THR A 133 -27.20 11.54 -8.66
CA THR A 133 -28.28 11.03 -7.81
C THR A 133 -29.37 10.33 -8.62
N SER A 134 -29.52 10.62 -9.92
CA SER A 134 -30.40 9.94 -10.87
C SER A 134 -29.81 8.64 -11.45
N GLY A 135 -28.61 8.22 -11.03
CA GLY A 135 -27.98 6.98 -11.48
C GLY A 135 -27.26 7.06 -12.84
N VAL A 136 -27.17 8.25 -13.44
CA VAL A 136 -26.41 8.44 -14.68
C VAL A 136 -24.92 8.57 -14.35
N PRO A 137 -24.01 7.87 -15.05
CA PRO A 137 -22.58 8.11 -14.90
C PRO A 137 -22.24 9.57 -15.10
N SER A 138 -21.54 10.18 -14.17
CA SER A 138 -21.16 11.57 -14.29
C SER A 138 -19.93 11.70 -15.19
N VAL A 139 -20.07 12.36 -16.31
CA VAL A 139 -18.97 12.65 -17.26
C VAL A 139 -18.08 13.82 -16.80
N ASN A 140 -18.49 14.54 -15.76
CA ASN A 140 -17.82 15.75 -15.28
C ASN A 140 -17.12 15.56 -13.92
N PHE A 141 -17.26 14.40 -13.27
CA PHE A 141 -16.44 14.07 -12.12
C PHE A 141 -15.01 13.81 -12.58
N ASN A 142 -14.08 14.51 -12.00
CA ASN A 142 -12.66 14.22 -12.21
C ASN A 142 -12.25 13.09 -11.26
N GLY A 143 -12.94 11.96 -11.36
CA GLY A 143 -12.59 10.77 -10.62
C GLY A 143 -11.20 10.29 -11.01
N SER A 144 -10.33 10.13 -10.02
CA SER A 144 -8.96 9.69 -10.22
C SER A 144 -8.53 8.79 -9.08
N ALA A 145 -7.51 7.99 -9.32
CA ALA A 145 -6.90 7.23 -8.23
C ALA A 145 -6.23 8.17 -7.22
N VAL A 146 -5.48 9.15 -7.73
CA VAL A 146 -4.87 10.21 -6.93
C VAL A 146 -5.58 11.53 -7.23
N HIS A 147 -6.30 12.06 -6.26
CA HIS A 147 -7.11 13.27 -6.37
C HIS A 147 -6.62 14.33 -5.39
N VAL A 148 -6.05 15.41 -5.91
CA VAL A 148 -5.48 16.49 -5.12
C VAL A 148 -6.25 17.77 -5.39
N ILE A 149 -6.93 18.29 -4.38
CA ILE A 149 -7.70 19.54 -4.48
C ILE A 149 -6.81 20.76 -4.41
N SER A 150 -5.85 20.76 -3.49
CA SER A 150 -4.92 21.87 -3.26
C SER A 150 -3.64 21.39 -2.60
N GLY A 151 -2.57 22.19 -2.72
CA GLY A 151 -1.25 21.90 -2.16
C GLY A 151 -0.20 21.56 -3.23
N LYS A 152 0.98 21.19 -2.78
CA LYS A 152 2.13 20.86 -3.63
C LYS A 152 2.26 19.35 -3.77
N VAL A 153 2.55 18.86 -4.97
CA VAL A 153 2.62 17.42 -5.26
C VAL A 153 3.98 17.07 -5.83
N ARG A 154 4.57 15.99 -5.32
CA ARG A 154 5.75 15.33 -5.91
C ARG A 154 5.44 13.86 -6.16
N LEU A 155 5.70 13.41 -7.39
CA LEU A 155 5.46 12.05 -7.84
C LEU A 155 6.78 11.47 -8.33
N VAL A 156 7.35 10.51 -7.63
CA VAL A 156 8.66 9.94 -7.97
C VAL A 156 8.59 8.42 -7.93
N ASN A 157 8.96 7.80 -9.04
CA ASN A 157 9.13 6.35 -9.14
C ASN A 157 7.87 5.54 -8.82
N ASN A 158 6.67 6.06 -9.15
CA ASN A 158 5.41 5.37 -8.88
C ASN A 158 4.88 4.64 -10.12
N ILE A 159 4.07 3.61 -9.88
CA ILE A 159 3.14 3.05 -10.87
C ILE A 159 1.75 3.60 -10.52
N ILE A 160 1.20 4.49 -11.34
CA ILE A 160 -0.16 5.05 -11.22
C ILE A 160 -0.87 4.78 -12.54
N ALA A 161 -1.36 3.56 -12.71
CA ALA A 161 -1.79 3.09 -14.01
C ALA A 161 -2.87 2.00 -13.92
N GLY A 162 -3.73 1.91 -14.93
CA GLY A 162 -4.79 0.91 -14.98
C GLY A 162 -5.90 1.15 -13.96
N ASN A 163 -6.03 2.38 -13.46
CA ASN A 163 -7.14 2.77 -12.60
C ASN A 163 -8.34 3.18 -13.47
N PHE A 164 -9.50 2.68 -13.14
CA PHE A 164 -10.72 2.94 -13.89
C PHE A 164 -11.48 4.13 -13.30
N SER A 165 -11.98 5.00 -14.17
CA SER A 165 -12.98 6.01 -13.82
C SER A 165 -14.17 5.95 -14.77
N SER A 166 -15.37 6.04 -14.24
CA SER A 166 -16.61 6.18 -15.03
C SER A 166 -16.70 7.54 -15.74
N ALA A 167 -15.99 8.56 -15.23
CA ALA A 167 -15.77 9.81 -15.93
C ALA A 167 -14.70 9.62 -17.02
N ALA A 168 -14.92 10.09 -18.21
CA ALA A 168 -14.02 9.88 -19.35
C ALA A 168 -12.64 10.53 -19.18
N ALA A 169 -12.50 11.53 -18.29
CA ALA A 169 -11.26 12.26 -18.05
C ALA A 169 -10.68 11.93 -16.65
N ALA A 170 -9.35 11.79 -16.57
CA ALA A 170 -8.56 11.71 -15.35
C ALA A 170 -8.82 10.49 -14.43
N GLY A 171 -8.62 9.29 -14.95
CA GLY A 171 -8.65 8.07 -14.10
C GLY A 171 -7.44 7.88 -13.20
N GLU A 172 -6.30 8.49 -13.54
CA GLU A 172 -5.03 8.26 -12.82
C GLU A 172 -4.73 9.38 -11.81
N VAL A 173 -4.45 10.60 -12.29
CA VAL A 173 -4.09 11.74 -11.44
C VAL A 173 -4.92 12.97 -11.82
N TYR A 174 -5.51 13.60 -10.82
CA TYR A 174 -6.16 14.89 -10.95
C TYR A 174 -5.59 15.89 -9.96
N LEU A 175 -5.19 17.05 -10.46
CA LEU A 175 -4.82 18.21 -9.66
C LEU A 175 -5.87 19.32 -9.85
N GLY A 176 -6.44 19.79 -8.75
CA GLY A 176 -7.35 20.94 -8.70
C GLY A 176 -6.62 22.24 -9.02
N GLU A 177 -7.38 23.30 -9.23
CA GLU A 177 -6.87 24.63 -9.62
C GLU A 177 -5.89 25.24 -8.57
N SER A 178 -6.05 24.85 -7.30
CA SER A 178 -5.18 25.27 -6.21
C SER A 178 -4.07 24.26 -5.88
N ALA A 179 -3.90 23.22 -6.70
CA ALA A 179 -2.82 22.26 -6.58
C ALA A 179 -1.71 22.54 -7.60
N SER A 180 -0.46 22.19 -7.25
CA SER A 180 0.68 22.38 -8.15
C SER A 180 1.62 21.17 -8.15
N LEU A 181 1.98 20.70 -9.34
CA LEU A 181 2.99 19.67 -9.52
C LEU A 181 4.39 20.29 -9.39
N GLN A 182 5.11 19.94 -8.32
CA GLN A 182 6.46 20.45 -8.08
C GLN A 182 7.51 19.58 -8.77
N ASN A 183 7.33 18.28 -8.75
CA ASN A 183 8.20 17.34 -9.42
C ASN A 183 7.43 16.10 -9.87
N SER A 184 7.76 15.57 -11.05
CA SER A 184 7.31 14.29 -11.56
C SER A 184 8.47 13.65 -12.32
N THR A 185 8.85 12.43 -11.92
CA THR A 185 9.98 11.76 -12.58
C THR A 185 9.91 10.26 -12.38
N TYR A 186 10.20 9.52 -13.44
CA TYR A 186 10.23 8.06 -13.45
C TYR A 186 8.92 7.36 -13.04
N ASN A 187 7.78 7.99 -13.26
CA ASN A 187 6.49 7.35 -13.01
C ASN A 187 5.98 6.62 -14.26
N LEU A 188 5.14 5.61 -14.06
CA LEU A 188 4.31 5.04 -15.12
C LEU A 188 2.87 5.51 -14.93
N TYR A 189 2.29 6.13 -15.97
CA TYR A 189 0.90 6.58 -16.02
C TYR A 189 0.08 5.79 -17.03
N GLY A 190 -1.19 5.58 -16.74
CA GLY A 190 -2.11 4.76 -17.53
C GLY A 190 -2.57 5.37 -18.87
N GLY A 191 -2.31 6.66 -19.10
CA GLY A 191 -2.64 7.35 -20.37
C GLY A 191 -2.58 8.87 -20.20
N ALA A 192 -2.19 9.58 -21.24
CA ALA A 192 -2.11 11.04 -21.21
C ALA A 192 -3.50 11.71 -21.07
N ASP A 193 -4.53 11.06 -21.59
CA ASP A 193 -5.94 11.45 -21.47
C ASP A 193 -6.55 11.11 -20.10
N ARG A 194 -5.80 10.40 -19.27
CA ARG A 194 -6.24 9.92 -17.95
C ARG A 194 -5.69 10.75 -16.78
N MET A 195 -5.06 11.86 -17.07
CA MET A 195 -4.49 12.77 -16.07
C MET A 195 -4.54 14.22 -16.59
N ASN A 196 -4.64 15.19 -15.68
CA ASN A 196 -4.54 16.62 -16.01
C ASN A 196 -3.18 17.21 -15.65
N ILE A 197 -2.15 16.37 -15.58
CA ILE A 197 -0.76 16.78 -15.44
C ILE A 197 0.02 16.50 -16.72
N THR A 198 1.10 17.23 -16.93
CA THR A 198 2.02 16.98 -18.04
C THR A 198 3.14 16.06 -17.57
N ALA A 199 3.22 14.86 -18.14
CA ALA A 199 4.31 13.94 -17.91
C ALA A 199 5.65 14.54 -18.35
N LYS A 200 6.70 14.27 -17.60
CA LYS A 200 8.08 14.66 -17.93
C LYS A 200 8.70 13.64 -18.88
N SER A 201 9.83 13.99 -19.49
CA SER A 201 10.56 13.09 -20.40
C SER A 201 11.08 11.80 -19.74
N THR A 202 11.19 11.79 -18.43
CA THR A 202 11.57 10.61 -17.64
C THR A 202 10.36 9.76 -17.22
N ASP A 203 9.14 10.29 -17.34
CA ASP A 203 7.92 9.54 -17.04
C ASP A 203 7.55 8.67 -18.25
N MET A 204 6.91 7.56 -17.97
CA MET A 204 6.36 6.64 -18.95
C MET A 204 4.85 6.80 -19.01
N VAL A 205 4.27 6.82 -20.20
CA VAL A 205 2.82 6.99 -20.38
C VAL A 205 2.32 5.89 -21.31
N CYS A 206 1.34 5.13 -20.87
CA CYS A 206 0.66 4.16 -21.71
C CYS A 206 -0.11 4.89 -22.84
N ARG A 207 -0.25 4.22 -23.97
CA ARG A 207 -0.94 4.81 -25.14
C ARG A 207 -2.40 5.17 -24.86
N ASN A 208 -3.11 4.28 -24.14
CA ASN A 208 -4.49 4.46 -23.68
C ASN A 208 -4.78 3.44 -22.56
N TYR A 209 -5.95 3.55 -21.93
CA TYR A 209 -6.36 2.66 -20.82
C TYR A 209 -6.34 1.17 -21.20
N ASP A 210 -6.97 0.78 -22.29
CA ASP A 210 -7.08 -0.66 -22.66
C ASP A 210 -5.71 -1.27 -22.91
N ARG A 211 -4.82 -0.54 -23.58
CA ARG A 211 -3.45 -0.99 -23.81
C ARG A 211 -2.66 -1.07 -22.51
N CYS A 212 -2.85 -0.10 -21.64
CA CYS A 212 -2.22 -0.10 -20.32
C CYS A 212 -2.62 -1.33 -19.51
N VAL A 213 -3.90 -1.63 -19.44
CA VAL A 213 -4.43 -2.81 -18.76
C VAL A 213 -3.81 -4.10 -19.30
N GLN A 214 -3.74 -4.26 -20.64
CA GLN A 214 -3.12 -5.42 -21.28
C GLN A 214 -1.62 -5.56 -20.95
N ASP A 215 -0.90 -4.46 -20.91
CA ASP A 215 0.53 -4.47 -20.63
C ASP A 215 0.78 -4.70 -19.12
N LEU A 216 -0.02 -4.12 -18.24
CA LEU A 216 0.06 -4.36 -16.81
C LEU A 216 -0.26 -5.81 -16.43
N GLN A 217 -1.20 -6.48 -17.13
CA GLN A 217 -1.46 -7.92 -16.94
C GLN A 217 -0.23 -8.81 -17.16
N LYS A 218 0.68 -8.39 -18.04
CA LYS A 218 1.93 -9.12 -18.30
C LYS A 218 2.97 -8.90 -17.22
N VAL A 219 2.89 -7.76 -16.54
CA VAL A 219 3.88 -7.30 -15.56
C VAL A 219 3.48 -7.63 -14.13
N LEU A 220 2.21 -7.45 -13.80
CA LEU A 220 1.67 -7.63 -12.45
C LEU A 220 0.81 -8.87 -12.36
N ASP A 221 0.79 -9.49 -11.18
CA ASP A 221 -0.12 -10.59 -10.92
C ASP A 221 -1.55 -10.06 -10.80
N SER A 222 -2.37 -10.37 -11.81
CA SER A 222 -3.67 -9.74 -12.01
C SER A 222 -4.55 -10.52 -12.96
N GLU A 223 -5.84 -10.24 -12.91
CA GLU A 223 -6.89 -10.76 -13.79
C GLU A 223 -7.77 -9.62 -14.33
N ILE A 224 -8.62 -9.92 -15.28
CA ILE A 224 -9.64 -8.97 -15.75
C ILE A 224 -11.00 -9.39 -15.20
N VAL A 225 -11.62 -8.50 -14.43
CA VAL A 225 -12.96 -8.65 -13.88
C VAL A 225 -13.84 -7.53 -14.42
N ASP A 226 -14.93 -7.87 -15.10
CA ASP A 226 -15.85 -6.88 -15.71
C ASP A 226 -15.14 -5.82 -16.57
N GLY A 227 -14.13 -6.23 -17.34
CA GLY A 227 -13.35 -5.34 -18.23
C GLY A 227 -12.37 -4.41 -17.48
N LYS A 228 -12.13 -4.61 -16.19
CA LYS A 228 -11.23 -3.83 -15.36
C LYS A 228 -10.11 -4.70 -14.82
N LEU A 229 -8.95 -4.09 -14.60
CA LEU A 229 -7.81 -4.76 -13.98
C LEU A 229 -8.09 -4.98 -12.50
N SER A 230 -7.96 -6.22 -12.05
CA SER A 230 -8.03 -6.66 -10.66
C SER A 230 -6.70 -7.30 -10.28
N LEU A 231 -6.05 -6.78 -9.24
CA LEU A 231 -4.73 -7.22 -8.79
C LEU A 231 -4.87 -8.38 -7.82
N LEU A 232 -4.01 -9.39 -7.95
CA LEU A 232 -3.95 -10.53 -7.06
C LEU A 232 -2.87 -10.29 -6.00
N LEU A 233 -3.33 -10.21 -4.75
CA LEU A 233 -2.45 -10.07 -3.60
C LEU A 233 -2.03 -11.45 -3.11
N SER A 234 -0.74 -11.62 -2.85
CA SER A 234 -0.17 -12.84 -2.30
C SER A 234 0.92 -12.52 -1.27
N ASP A 235 1.28 -13.51 -0.49
CA ASP A 235 2.46 -13.44 0.34
C ASP A 235 3.71 -13.56 -0.55
N ASN A 236 4.35 -12.44 -0.78
CA ASN A 236 5.58 -12.34 -1.58
C ASN A 236 6.81 -12.06 -0.69
N GLY A 237 6.70 -12.36 0.60
CA GLY A 237 7.62 -11.94 1.64
C GLY A 237 7.32 -10.53 2.16
N GLY A 238 7.78 -10.21 3.37
CA GLY A 238 7.48 -8.96 4.07
C GLY A 238 6.33 -9.08 5.06
N PHE A 239 5.85 -7.94 5.56
CA PHE A 239 4.87 -7.90 6.65
C PHE A 239 3.43 -7.93 6.16
N VAL A 240 3.18 -7.60 4.90
CA VAL A 240 1.84 -7.49 4.31
C VAL A 240 1.80 -8.12 2.92
N PRO A 241 0.63 -8.64 2.48
CA PRO A 241 0.49 -9.12 1.12
C PRO A 241 0.78 -8.03 0.10
N THR A 242 1.43 -8.38 -0.99
CA THR A 242 1.78 -7.46 -2.08
C THR A 242 1.36 -8.02 -3.43
N VAL A 243 1.41 -7.20 -4.48
CA VAL A 243 1.21 -7.66 -5.86
C VAL A 243 2.56 -8.10 -6.41
N LYS A 244 2.66 -9.37 -6.84
CA LYS A 244 3.87 -9.89 -7.48
C LYS A 244 4.12 -9.20 -8.81
N VAL A 245 5.36 -8.77 -9.03
CA VAL A 245 5.82 -8.31 -10.34
C VAL A 245 6.42 -9.50 -11.10
N LYS A 246 5.90 -9.78 -12.30
CA LYS A 246 6.30 -10.91 -13.14
C LYS A 246 7.34 -10.54 -14.19
N SER A 247 7.43 -9.27 -14.54
CA SER A 247 8.32 -8.78 -15.59
C SER A 247 8.64 -7.31 -15.40
N VAL A 248 9.81 -6.89 -15.84
CA VAL A 248 10.23 -5.48 -15.88
C VAL A 248 9.76 -4.74 -17.13
N ALA A 249 9.21 -5.44 -18.12
CA ALA A 249 8.79 -4.84 -19.38
C ALA A 249 7.27 -4.57 -19.38
N CYS A 250 6.88 -3.29 -19.50
CA CYS A 250 5.50 -2.86 -19.67
C CYS A 250 5.34 -2.19 -21.04
N GLY A 251 4.81 -2.93 -22.00
CA GLY A 251 4.77 -2.49 -23.40
C GLY A 251 6.19 -2.27 -23.94
N ASN A 252 6.47 -1.05 -24.39
CA ASN A 252 7.79 -0.64 -24.84
C ASN A 252 8.65 -0.02 -23.71
N ASN A 253 8.16 0.01 -22.49
CA ASN A 253 8.83 0.64 -21.36
C ASN A 253 9.53 -0.41 -20.49
N ASN A 254 10.69 -0.03 -19.98
CA ASN A 254 11.40 -0.79 -18.96
C ASN A 254 11.11 -0.14 -17.60
N LEU A 255 10.52 -0.88 -16.67
CA LEU A 255 10.19 -0.39 -15.33
C LEU A 255 11.37 -0.42 -14.35
N ASN A 256 12.51 -0.98 -14.78
CA ASN A 256 13.74 -1.02 -14.00
C ASN A 256 14.69 0.11 -14.48
N VAL A 257 14.35 1.34 -14.12
CA VAL A 257 14.96 2.54 -14.75
C VAL A 257 15.69 3.45 -13.78
N LEU A 258 15.49 3.30 -12.48
CA LEU A 258 16.04 4.24 -11.51
C LEU A 258 17.13 3.60 -10.64
N SER A 259 18.26 4.28 -10.55
CA SER A 259 19.26 3.92 -9.54
C SER A 259 18.76 4.21 -8.13
N ALA A 260 18.91 3.29 -7.19
CA ALA A 260 18.60 3.51 -5.79
C ALA A 260 19.33 4.74 -5.20
N ALA A 261 20.48 5.11 -5.75
CA ALA A 261 21.20 6.32 -5.37
C ALA A 261 20.46 7.62 -5.74
N ALA A 262 19.67 7.59 -6.82
CA ALA A 262 18.90 8.75 -7.27
C ALA A 262 17.66 9.04 -6.40
N LEU A 263 17.23 8.09 -5.56
CA LEU A 263 16.13 8.26 -4.62
C LEU A 263 16.54 9.01 -3.33
N ARG A 264 17.81 9.29 -3.14
CA ARG A 264 18.33 9.94 -1.93
C ARG A 264 18.09 11.46 -1.96
N GLU A 265 16.84 11.88 -1.93
CA GLU A 265 16.49 13.29 -1.79
C GLU A 265 15.97 13.59 -0.38
N SER A 266 16.65 14.47 0.35
CA SER A 266 16.25 14.96 1.67
C SER A 266 14.89 15.68 1.67
N THR A 267 14.37 16.05 0.49
CA THR A 267 13.08 16.73 0.33
C THR A 267 11.88 15.81 0.57
N PHE A 268 12.05 14.50 0.67
CA PHE A 268 10.93 13.57 0.91
C PHE A 268 10.54 13.45 2.37
N TYR A 269 11.38 13.89 3.30
CA TYR A 269 11.12 13.85 4.74
C TYR A 269 10.72 12.46 5.25
N ILE A 270 11.42 11.41 4.77
CA ILE A 270 11.20 10.02 5.19
C ILE A 270 12.22 9.71 6.29
N ASP A 271 11.88 10.04 7.51
CA ASP A 271 12.66 9.74 8.71
C ASP A 271 11.80 8.86 9.62
N ILE A 272 11.99 7.55 9.54
CA ILE A 272 11.16 6.56 10.22
C ILE A 272 11.60 6.38 11.67
N ASN A 273 12.88 6.49 11.91
CA ASN A 273 13.49 6.21 13.22
C ASN A 273 13.92 7.47 13.99
N ASP A 274 13.54 8.65 13.46
CA ASP A 274 13.81 9.97 14.07
C ASP A 274 15.31 10.26 14.29
N ASN A 275 16.15 9.77 13.36
CA ASN A 275 17.60 9.94 13.42
C ASN A 275 18.12 11.16 12.64
N GLY A 276 17.21 11.96 12.05
CA GLY A 276 17.54 13.11 11.22
C GLY A 276 17.98 12.78 9.80
N VAL A 277 17.93 11.52 9.39
CA VAL A 277 18.14 11.08 8.01
C VAL A 277 16.80 10.99 7.31
N TYR A 278 16.54 11.86 6.33
CA TYR A 278 15.23 12.00 5.70
C TYR A 278 15.03 11.10 4.45
N THR A 279 15.77 10.03 4.34
CA THR A 279 15.73 9.11 3.19
C THR A 279 15.62 7.64 3.61
N ASP A 280 15.08 7.41 4.79
CA ASP A 280 14.81 6.05 5.27
C ASP A 280 13.91 5.28 4.31
N ASN A 281 14.09 3.97 4.25
CA ASN A 281 13.33 3.02 3.42
C ASN A 281 13.37 3.24 1.89
N LEU A 282 14.12 4.17 1.35
CA LEU A 282 14.27 4.29 -0.11
C LEU A 282 15.18 3.22 -0.71
N ALA A 283 16.05 2.62 0.10
CA ALA A 283 16.96 1.55 -0.31
C ALA A 283 16.28 0.16 -0.40
N VAL A 284 15.05 0.05 0.10
CA VAL A 284 14.28 -1.20 0.09
C VAL A 284 12.90 -0.99 -0.55
N ASP A 285 12.27 -2.07 -0.95
CA ASP A 285 10.89 -2.07 -1.44
C ASP A 285 9.87 -2.22 -0.29
N GLY A 286 8.57 -2.33 -0.61
CA GLY A 286 7.51 -2.46 0.38
C GLY A 286 7.55 -3.75 1.22
N ARG A 287 8.40 -4.70 0.86
CA ARG A 287 8.63 -5.96 1.57
C ARG A 287 9.90 -5.95 2.42
N GLY A 288 10.70 -4.89 2.31
CA GLY A 288 12.04 -4.82 2.90
C GLY A 288 13.16 -5.42 2.01
N VAL A 289 12.85 -5.79 0.77
CA VAL A 289 13.84 -6.30 -0.18
C VAL A 289 14.70 -5.16 -0.70
N THR A 290 16.02 -5.33 -0.66
CA THR A 290 16.97 -4.30 -1.14
C THR A 290 16.77 -4.01 -2.63
N ARG A 291 16.63 -2.73 -2.96
CA ARG A 291 16.51 -2.26 -4.33
C ARG A 291 17.84 -2.36 -5.07
N ASN A 292 17.75 -2.71 -6.34
CA ASN A 292 18.94 -2.78 -7.19
C ASN A 292 19.58 -1.39 -7.33
N THR A 293 20.90 -1.30 -7.10
CA THR A 293 21.65 -0.04 -7.14
C THR A 293 21.89 0.48 -8.55
N THR A 294 21.84 -0.35 -9.57
CA THR A 294 22.11 -0.01 -10.98
C THR A 294 20.84 0.18 -11.80
N GLY A 295 19.69 -0.21 -11.30
CA GLY A 295 18.41 -0.09 -11.98
C GLY A 295 17.31 -0.69 -11.12
N SER A 296 16.75 0.10 -10.20
CA SER A 296 15.64 -0.35 -9.39
C SER A 296 14.31 -0.21 -10.12
N MET A 297 13.36 -1.06 -9.76
CA MET A 297 11.99 -0.98 -10.26
C MET A 297 11.28 0.28 -9.75
N ILE A 298 10.40 0.78 -10.59
CA ILE A 298 9.38 1.72 -10.13
C ILE A 298 8.29 0.97 -9.35
N GLY A 299 7.63 1.68 -8.44
CA GLY A 299 6.58 1.10 -7.61
C GLY A 299 7.07 0.46 -6.31
N ALA A 300 6.15 -0.16 -5.59
CA ALA A 300 6.35 -0.69 -4.25
C ALA A 300 7.08 -2.04 -4.19
N TYR A 301 7.30 -2.70 -5.31
CA TYR A 301 7.85 -4.05 -5.41
C TYR A 301 9.11 -4.06 -6.27
N GLU A 302 10.23 -4.55 -5.75
CA GLU A 302 11.47 -4.74 -6.52
C GLU A 302 11.45 -6.12 -7.19
N TYR A 303 11.62 -6.14 -8.52
CA TYR A 303 11.74 -7.38 -9.27
C TYR A 303 13.19 -7.91 -9.19
N THR A 304 13.35 -9.04 -8.58
CA THR A 304 14.67 -9.66 -8.36
C THR A 304 15.11 -10.58 -9.50
N GLY A 305 14.32 -10.67 -10.57
CA GLY A 305 14.52 -11.60 -11.68
C GLY A 305 13.92 -12.98 -11.38
N GLU A 306 13.61 -13.74 -12.44
CA GLU A 306 13.52 -15.19 -12.33
C GLU A 306 14.94 -15.74 -12.28
N SER A 307 15.70 -15.52 -11.22
CA SER A 307 16.76 -16.45 -10.89
C SER A 307 16.04 -17.76 -10.57
N GLY A 308 16.36 -18.83 -11.26
CA GLY A 308 15.79 -20.16 -11.03
C GLY A 308 16.15 -20.78 -9.66
N MET A 309 16.36 -19.94 -8.70
CA MET A 309 16.18 -20.04 -7.29
C MET A 309 15.24 -18.90 -6.92
N GLU A 310 13.92 -19.12 -6.97
CA GLU A 310 13.10 -18.57 -5.90
C GLU A 310 13.94 -18.81 -4.64
N PRO A 311 14.30 -17.78 -3.80
CA PRO A 311 14.62 -18.14 -2.44
C PRO A 311 13.44 -19.01 -2.07
N ASN A 312 13.70 -20.23 -1.68
CA ASN A 312 12.71 -21.12 -1.14
C ASN A 312 12.32 -20.45 0.19
N VAL A 313 11.61 -19.33 0.10
CA VAL A 313 10.72 -18.88 1.11
C VAL A 313 9.62 -19.93 0.99
N GLN A 314 9.87 -21.08 1.59
CA GLN A 314 8.79 -21.94 2.01
C GLN A 314 7.74 -20.97 2.52
N GLN A 315 6.62 -20.90 1.82
CA GLN A 315 5.44 -20.24 2.34
C GLN A 315 5.36 -20.68 3.78
N ASN A 316 5.73 -19.78 4.70
CA ASN A 316 5.65 -20.06 6.10
C ASN A 316 4.16 -20.20 6.39
N SER A 317 3.65 -21.39 6.15
CA SER A 317 2.27 -21.75 6.45
C SER A 317 2.03 -21.71 7.97
N ILE A 318 3.07 -21.45 8.75
CA ILE A 318 3.01 -21.50 10.22
C ILE A 318 3.28 -20.09 10.79
N ARG A 319 2.28 -19.52 11.44
CA ARG A 319 2.41 -18.29 12.22
C ARG A 319 2.43 -18.62 13.70
N VAL A 320 3.42 -18.10 14.42
CA VAL A 320 3.58 -18.33 15.87
C VAL A 320 3.63 -16.99 16.58
N PHE A 321 2.82 -16.83 17.62
CA PHE A 321 2.86 -15.67 18.50
C PHE A 321 2.40 -16.03 19.91
N VAL A 322 2.79 -15.23 20.88
CA VAL A 322 2.33 -15.34 22.28
C VAL A 322 1.42 -14.15 22.60
N SER A 323 0.27 -14.44 23.18
CA SER A 323 -0.64 -13.44 23.73
C SER A 323 -1.03 -13.85 25.14
N GLU A 324 -0.76 -12.98 26.10
CA GLU A 324 -0.84 -13.29 27.51
C GLU A 324 0.01 -14.54 27.84
N ASP A 325 -0.55 -15.53 28.50
CA ASP A 325 0.11 -16.79 28.82
C ASP A 325 -0.14 -17.92 27.80
N ASN A 326 -0.52 -17.58 26.58
CA ASN A 326 -0.86 -18.55 25.55
C ASN A 326 0.00 -18.40 24.30
N LEU A 327 0.59 -19.51 23.84
CA LEU A 327 1.21 -19.63 22.52
C LEU A 327 0.13 -20.05 21.52
N TYR A 328 0.09 -19.35 20.40
CA TYR A 328 -0.76 -19.67 19.26
C TYR A 328 0.13 -20.07 18.08
N VAL A 329 -0.20 -21.20 17.50
CA VAL A 329 0.37 -21.69 16.24
C VAL A 329 -0.76 -21.73 15.23
N ILE A 330 -0.66 -20.96 14.16
CA ILE A 330 -1.64 -20.94 13.06
C ILE A 330 -0.97 -21.55 11.85
N SER A 331 -1.56 -22.60 11.31
CA SER A 331 -1.05 -23.35 10.17
C SER A 331 -2.20 -23.90 9.33
N ASP A 332 -1.95 -24.20 8.06
CA ASP A 332 -2.85 -24.95 7.20
C ASP A 332 -2.95 -26.43 7.65
N SER A 333 -1.96 -26.93 8.38
CA SER A 333 -2.00 -28.24 9.02
C SER A 333 -2.82 -28.21 10.30
N PHE A 334 -3.68 -29.20 10.51
CA PHE A 334 -4.54 -29.30 11.70
C PHE A 334 -3.71 -29.37 13.01
N THR A 335 -2.57 -30.06 12.99
CA THR A 335 -1.63 -30.15 14.11
C THR A 335 -0.20 -29.86 13.65
N VAL A 336 0.55 -29.15 14.50
CA VAL A 336 1.94 -28.74 14.28
C VAL A 336 2.73 -29.07 15.53
N GLY A 337 3.85 -29.77 15.37
CA GLY A 337 4.80 -29.95 16.44
C GLY A 337 5.49 -28.63 16.80
N TYR A 338 5.69 -28.34 18.08
CA TYR A 338 6.45 -27.17 18.51
C TYR A 338 7.50 -27.53 19.56
N THR A 339 8.60 -26.77 19.56
CA THR A 339 9.66 -26.85 20.59
C THR A 339 10.09 -25.42 20.95
N ILE A 340 10.06 -25.07 22.21
CA ILE A 340 10.40 -23.74 22.71
C ILE A 340 11.79 -23.79 23.37
N TYR A 341 12.67 -22.88 22.95
CA TYR A 341 14.01 -22.69 23.51
C TYR A 341 14.16 -21.29 24.09
N ASN A 342 14.92 -21.15 25.14
CA ASN A 342 15.38 -19.84 25.59
C ASN A 342 16.54 -19.33 24.71
N LEU A 343 16.99 -18.09 24.94
CA LEU A 343 18.06 -17.49 24.13
C LEU A 343 19.44 -18.20 24.27
N SER A 344 19.64 -19.02 25.28
CA SER A 344 20.84 -19.85 25.41
C SER A 344 20.72 -21.19 24.67
N GLY A 345 19.61 -21.44 23.96
CA GLY A 345 19.36 -22.69 23.25
C GLY A 345 18.87 -23.84 24.14
N SER A 346 18.54 -23.57 25.41
CA SER A 346 18.04 -24.62 26.31
C SER A 346 16.56 -24.86 26.07
N LEU A 347 16.19 -26.13 25.94
CA LEU A 347 14.79 -26.56 25.77
C LEU A 347 13.97 -26.15 27.01
N GLN A 348 12.84 -25.50 26.79
CA GLN A 348 11.90 -25.06 27.81
C GLN A 348 10.60 -25.86 27.77
N MET A 349 10.05 -26.08 26.55
CA MET A 349 8.79 -26.78 26.38
C MET A 349 8.75 -27.45 25.00
N LYS A 350 8.01 -28.57 24.88
CA LYS A 350 7.79 -29.26 23.61
C LYS A 350 6.43 -29.92 23.61
N GLY A 351 5.74 -29.91 22.45
CA GLY A 351 4.44 -30.54 22.30
C GLY A 351 3.90 -30.47 20.90
N GLU A 352 2.60 -30.71 20.77
CA GLU A 352 1.82 -30.50 19.56
C GLU A 352 0.76 -29.41 19.80
N ALA A 353 0.64 -28.49 18.88
CA ALA A 353 -0.39 -27.45 18.86
C ALA A 353 -1.45 -27.79 17.82
N VAL A 354 -2.72 -27.62 18.17
CA VAL A 354 -3.81 -27.60 17.19
C VAL A 354 -3.90 -26.19 16.63
N SER A 355 -3.89 -26.05 15.30
CA SER A 355 -3.92 -24.76 14.62
C SER A 355 -5.00 -23.83 15.17
N GLY A 356 -4.59 -22.62 15.56
CA GLY A 356 -5.46 -21.58 16.12
C GLY A 356 -5.95 -21.81 17.54
N ARG A 357 -5.58 -22.91 18.22
CA ARG A 357 -5.91 -23.13 19.63
C ARG A 357 -4.75 -22.71 20.54
N PRO A 358 -5.08 -22.11 21.70
CA PRO A 358 -4.06 -21.72 22.66
C PRO A 358 -3.34 -22.93 23.26
N VAL A 359 -2.04 -22.81 23.42
CA VAL A 359 -1.19 -23.70 24.22
C VAL A 359 -0.75 -22.89 25.44
N ASP A 360 -1.07 -23.38 26.63
CA ASP A 360 -0.69 -22.73 27.89
C ASP A 360 0.84 -22.74 28.06
N VAL A 361 1.42 -21.55 28.16
CA VAL A 361 2.85 -21.30 28.42
C VAL A 361 3.06 -20.46 29.67
N SER A 362 2.10 -20.45 30.59
CA SER A 362 2.16 -19.71 31.87
C SER A 362 3.37 -20.10 32.74
N ILE A 363 3.83 -21.31 32.59
CA ILE A 363 5.00 -21.83 33.31
C ILE A 363 6.32 -21.18 32.85
N LEU A 364 6.34 -20.52 31.68
CA LEU A 364 7.54 -19.87 31.17
C LEU A 364 7.66 -18.47 31.78
N PRO A 365 8.81 -18.05 32.27
CA PRO A 365 9.06 -16.68 32.69
C PRO A 365 8.82 -15.67 31.53
N ALA A 366 8.58 -14.40 31.86
CA ALA A 366 8.62 -13.35 30.86
C ALA A 366 10.01 -13.30 30.21
N GLY A 367 10.02 -13.19 28.89
CA GLY A 367 11.28 -13.21 28.14
C GLY A 367 11.10 -13.47 26.66
N VAL A 368 12.23 -13.56 25.98
CA VAL A 368 12.31 -13.87 24.55
C VAL A 368 12.62 -15.34 24.36
N TYR A 369 11.86 -15.99 23.50
CA TYR A 369 11.99 -17.40 23.18
C TYR A 369 12.11 -17.62 21.66
N MET A 370 12.78 -18.72 21.30
CA MET A 370 12.74 -19.26 19.93
C MET A 370 11.80 -20.45 19.92
N VAL A 371 10.81 -20.40 19.05
CA VAL A 371 9.88 -21.51 18.85
C VAL A 371 10.21 -22.18 17.52
N GLU A 372 10.65 -23.42 17.60
CA GLU A 372 10.77 -24.32 16.45
C GLU A 372 9.42 -24.96 16.20
N THR A 373 8.94 -24.91 14.98
CA THR A 373 7.73 -25.61 14.54
C THR A 373 8.07 -26.59 13.44
N ASN A 374 7.41 -27.75 13.42
CA ASN A 374 7.50 -28.72 12.35
C ASN A 374 6.10 -29.15 11.91
N ASP A 375 5.86 -29.10 10.64
CA ASP A 375 4.63 -29.62 10.04
C ASP A 375 4.84 -31.10 9.58
N ARG A 376 3.75 -31.71 9.12
CA ARG A 376 3.80 -33.08 8.62
C ARG A 376 4.58 -33.25 7.31
N SER A 377 4.92 -32.16 6.62
CA SER A 377 5.74 -32.16 5.42
C SER A 377 7.25 -32.23 5.73
N GLY A 378 7.61 -32.11 7.02
CA GLY A 378 9.00 -32.16 7.50
C GLY A 378 9.74 -30.83 7.41
N GLY A 379 9.04 -29.74 7.10
CA GLY A 379 9.58 -28.39 7.19
C GLY A 379 9.80 -27.99 8.65
N ILE A 380 10.99 -27.47 8.97
CA ILE A 380 11.32 -26.92 10.28
C ILE A 380 11.42 -25.41 10.13
N GLU A 381 10.71 -24.70 11.00
CA GLU A 381 10.72 -23.25 11.05
C GLU A 381 11.02 -22.74 12.46
N PHE A 382 11.74 -21.61 12.55
CA PHE A 382 12.07 -20.95 13.81
C PHE A 382 11.45 -19.56 13.87
N THR A 383 10.61 -19.32 14.86
CA THR A 383 9.99 -18.01 15.12
C THR A 383 10.43 -17.47 16.47
N LYS A 384 10.86 -16.22 16.49
CA LYS A 384 11.15 -15.49 17.74
C LYS A 384 9.85 -14.92 18.32
N VAL A 385 9.55 -15.23 19.58
CA VAL A 385 8.38 -14.74 20.30
C VAL A 385 8.79 -14.00 21.58
N LEU A 386 7.98 -13.03 22.00
CA LEU A 386 8.11 -12.34 23.27
C LEU A 386 6.93 -12.72 24.16
N LYS A 387 7.21 -13.23 25.35
CA LYS A 387 6.24 -13.42 26.43
C LYS A 387 6.39 -12.25 27.41
N ASN A 388 5.31 -11.49 27.57
CA ASN A 388 5.19 -10.42 28.55
C ASN A 388 4.75 -11.00 29.91
N ASN A 389 4.90 -10.21 30.97
CA ASN A 389 4.35 -10.56 32.30
C ASN A 389 2.84 -10.44 32.30
#